data_0f72df91cb18618e652fd635c0418500
#
_entry.id   0f72df91cb18618e652fd635c0418500
#
_cell.length_a   1.000
_cell.length_b   1.000
_cell.length_c   1.000
_cell.angle_alpha   90.00
_cell.angle_beta   90.00
_cell.angle_gamma   90.00
#
_symmetry.space_group_name_H-M   'P 1'
#
loop_
_entity.id
_entity.type
_entity.pdbx_description
1 polymer ?
#
loop_
_entity_poly.entity_id
_entity_poly.type
_entity_poly.pdbx_seq_one_letter_code
_entity_poly.pdbx_strand_id
1 'polypeptide(L)'
;MRAYKAFNIGLTCRGYQFVEGKNVTDQANCVKNGFHCAENPLDCLCYYPYVKTSEFWVVDAGGDIDEDARDSKISCTELTTVKKLTLYEYFLHCLSWLAGKPECRYHSKVSKDYASASCGYAIVYGTHPIAKGEDGDILALLQVDQKGRAIGVGIYIVGEQGIEPDKYYDVMGKEREYE
;
A
#
# COMPACT_ATOMS: atom_id res chain seq x y z
N MET A 1 -15.67 -4.75 9.83
CA MET A 1 -15.33 -4.24 8.49
C MET A 1 -13.91 -4.62 8.14
N ARG A 2 -13.66 -5.11 6.91
CA ARG A 2 -12.31 -5.45 6.45
C ARG A 2 -11.53 -4.18 6.07
N ALA A 3 -10.29 -4.07 6.59
CA ALA A 3 -9.44 -2.91 6.39
C ALA A 3 -7.95 -3.30 6.38
N TYR A 4 -7.08 -2.31 6.25
CA TYR A 4 -5.63 -2.44 6.29
C TYR A 4 -5.05 -1.61 7.42
N LYS A 5 -4.01 -2.12 8.06
CA LYS A 5 -3.26 -1.39 9.06
C LYS A 5 -1.76 -1.62 8.89
N ALA A 6 -1.01 -0.54 8.99
CA ALA A 6 0.44 -0.61 9.11
C ALA A 6 0.86 -0.45 10.59
N PHE A 7 1.95 -1.11 10.92
CA PHE A 7 2.61 -1.07 12.22
C PHE A 7 4.12 -0.87 12.03
N ASN A 8 4.81 -0.41 13.04
CA ASN A 8 6.24 -0.65 13.15
C ASN A 8 6.47 -2.15 13.36
N ILE A 9 7.69 -2.62 13.05
CA ILE A 9 8.06 -4.02 13.26
C ILE A 9 7.75 -4.43 14.71
N GLY A 10 7.14 -5.62 14.87
CA GLY A 10 6.71 -6.16 16.16
C GLY A 10 5.35 -5.66 16.61
N LEU A 11 4.46 -5.32 15.69
CA LEU A 11 3.06 -4.92 15.98
C LEU A 11 2.94 -3.72 16.92
N THR A 12 3.82 -2.73 16.79
CA THR A 12 3.73 -1.50 17.60
C THR A 12 3.20 -0.33 16.80
N CYS A 13 2.39 0.53 17.42
CA CYS A 13 1.90 1.76 16.83
C CYS A 13 1.69 2.82 17.91
N ARG A 14 2.35 3.98 17.77
CA ARG A 14 2.26 5.12 18.74
C ARG A 14 2.43 4.70 20.19
N GLY A 15 3.37 3.80 20.47
CA GLY A 15 3.65 3.31 21.83
C GLY A 15 2.70 2.24 22.35
N TYR A 16 1.66 1.88 21.62
CA TYR A 16 0.80 0.76 21.96
C TYR A 16 1.35 -0.54 21.35
N GLN A 17 1.41 -1.61 22.16
CA GLN A 17 1.77 -2.96 21.74
C GLN A 17 0.50 -3.72 21.38
N PHE A 18 0.31 -4.00 20.09
CA PHE A 18 -0.75 -4.88 19.63
C PHE A 18 -0.36 -6.35 19.78
N VAL A 19 -1.37 -7.22 19.85
CA VAL A 19 -1.21 -8.67 19.81
C VAL A 19 -1.84 -9.21 18.53
N GLU A 20 -1.38 -10.37 18.09
CA GLU A 20 -2.09 -11.11 17.05
C GLU A 20 -3.48 -11.53 17.56
N GLY A 21 -4.50 -11.39 16.72
CA GLY A 21 -5.89 -11.58 17.10
C GLY A 21 -6.57 -10.28 17.54
N LYS A 22 -7.48 -10.37 18.50
CA LYS A 22 -8.37 -9.28 18.91
C LYS A 22 -7.69 -8.33 19.91
N ASN A 23 -7.73 -7.02 19.58
CA ASN A 23 -7.33 -5.92 20.43
C ASN A 23 -8.55 -5.05 20.74
N VAL A 24 -8.70 -4.54 21.95
CA VAL A 24 -9.87 -3.76 22.40
C VAL A 24 -9.41 -2.49 23.11
N THR A 25 -10.14 -1.40 22.91
CA THR A 25 -9.98 -0.12 23.61
C THR A 25 -11.35 0.49 23.90
N ASP A 26 -11.41 1.43 24.82
CA ASP A 26 -12.68 1.94 25.36
C ASP A 26 -13.34 3.00 24.46
N GLN A 27 -12.57 3.65 23.58
CA GLN A 27 -13.06 4.78 22.79
C GLN A 27 -12.48 4.76 21.37
N ALA A 28 -13.30 5.17 20.40
CA ALA A 28 -12.90 5.41 19.02
C ALA A 28 -13.35 6.80 18.58
N ASN A 29 -12.37 7.70 18.38
CA ASN A 29 -12.60 9.01 17.76
C ASN A 29 -11.47 9.24 16.76
N CYS A 30 -11.80 9.32 15.49
CA CYS A 30 -10.80 9.40 14.44
C CYS A 30 -9.86 10.60 14.67
N VAL A 31 -8.55 10.40 14.46
CA VAL A 31 -7.47 11.34 14.76
C VAL A 31 -7.11 11.47 16.24
N LYS A 32 -8.02 11.23 17.20
CA LYS A 32 -7.78 11.44 18.62
C LYS A 32 -7.41 10.16 19.37
N ASN A 33 -8.24 9.14 19.29
CA ASN A 33 -8.04 7.87 20.02
C ASN A 33 -8.63 6.69 19.26
N GLY A 34 -8.58 5.49 19.83
CA GLY A 34 -8.98 4.26 19.19
C GLY A 34 -7.88 3.63 18.33
N PHE A 35 -8.19 2.51 17.72
CA PHE A 35 -7.31 1.82 16.80
C PHE A 35 -7.60 2.28 15.38
N HIS A 36 -6.59 2.88 14.73
CA HIS A 36 -6.75 3.40 13.37
C HIS A 36 -6.33 2.35 12.34
N CYS A 37 -7.14 2.22 11.31
CA CYS A 37 -6.88 1.45 10.09
C CYS A 37 -7.48 2.19 8.89
N ALA A 38 -7.34 1.66 7.68
CA ALA A 38 -7.83 2.30 6.46
C ALA A 38 -8.46 1.26 5.52
N GLU A 39 -9.57 1.61 4.86
CA GLU A 39 -10.15 0.74 3.83
C GLU A 39 -9.27 0.69 2.57
N ASN A 40 -8.71 1.84 2.19
CA ASN A 40 -7.78 1.94 1.09
C ASN A 40 -6.36 1.59 1.58
N PRO A 41 -5.71 0.53 1.06
CA PRO A 41 -4.36 0.18 1.49
C PRO A 41 -3.34 1.29 1.22
N LEU A 42 -3.54 2.13 0.19
CA LEU A 42 -2.64 3.23 -0.12
C LEU A 42 -2.54 4.27 1.00
N ASP A 43 -3.61 4.47 1.78
CA ASP A 43 -3.62 5.42 2.88
C ASP A 43 -2.68 5.00 4.01
N CYS A 44 -2.40 3.71 4.17
CA CYS A 44 -1.37 3.25 5.11
C CYS A 44 0.01 3.82 4.80
N LEU A 45 0.35 4.03 3.51
CA LEU A 45 1.63 4.60 3.07
C LEU A 45 1.78 6.09 3.41
N CYS A 46 0.68 6.79 3.70
CA CYS A 46 0.72 8.18 4.16
C CYS A 46 1.27 8.28 5.59
N TYR A 47 1.05 7.26 6.41
CA TYR A 47 1.45 7.20 7.81
C TYR A 47 2.69 6.34 8.04
N TYR A 48 2.92 5.35 7.18
CA TYR A 48 4.05 4.41 7.22
C TYR A 48 4.75 4.35 5.86
N PRO A 49 5.44 5.45 5.46
CA PRO A 49 6.02 5.54 4.11
C PRO A 49 7.23 4.63 3.90
N TYR A 50 7.97 4.30 4.97
CA TYR A 50 9.18 3.47 4.89
C TYR A 50 8.82 1.99 4.97
N VAL A 51 8.50 1.39 3.84
CA VAL A 51 7.94 0.03 3.78
C VAL A 51 8.87 -1.06 4.31
N LYS A 52 10.19 -0.87 4.19
CA LYS A 52 11.21 -1.84 4.68
C LYS A 52 11.27 -1.92 6.22
N THR A 53 10.74 -0.93 6.94
CA THR A 53 10.72 -0.85 8.40
C THR A 53 9.31 -0.93 8.99
N SER A 54 8.34 -1.28 8.18
CA SER A 54 6.93 -1.35 8.55
C SER A 54 6.36 -2.74 8.29
N GLU A 55 5.32 -3.10 9.01
CA GLU A 55 4.53 -4.30 8.78
C GLU A 55 3.13 -3.92 8.31
N PHE A 56 2.64 -4.59 7.29
CA PHE A 56 1.31 -4.35 6.73
C PHE A 56 0.41 -5.55 6.97
N TRP A 57 -0.79 -5.30 7.45
CA TRP A 57 -1.73 -6.33 7.82
C TRP A 57 -3.12 -6.09 7.25
N VAL A 58 -3.80 -7.17 6.90
CA VAL A 58 -5.25 -7.18 6.77
C VAL A 58 -5.82 -7.29 8.18
N VAL A 59 -6.78 -6.43 8.49
CA VAL A 59 -7.42 -6.36 9.81
C VAL A 59 -8.94 -6.34 9.66
N ASP A 60 -9.64 -6.72 10.72
CA ASP A 60 -11.07 -6.49 10.88
C ASP A 60 -11.29 -5.43 11.95
N ALA A 61 -11.91 -4.33 11.56
CA ALA A 61 -12.36 -3.26 12.45
C ALA A 61 -13.80 -3.54 12.91
N GLY A 62 -14.05 -3.32 14.20
CA GLY A 62 -15.35 -3.57 14.84
C GLY A 62 -15.55 -2.71 16.07
N GLY A 63 -16.64 -3.01 16.80
CA GLY A 63 -17.08 -2.17 17.92
C GLY A 63 -17.62 -0.83 17.43
N ASP A 64 -17.37 0.24 18.20
CA ASP A 64 -17.68 1.60 17.77
C ASP A 64 -16.67 2.03 16.71
N ILE A 65 -17.19 2.61 15.62
CA ILE A 65 -16.38 3.05 14.47
C ILE A 65 -16.65 4.52 14.24
N ASP A 66 -15.56 5.30 14.04
CA ASP A 66 -15.58 6.70 13.64
C ASP A 66 -14.71 6.89 12.40
N GLU A 67 -15.21 7.63 11.40
CA GLU A 67 -14.59 7.78 10.08
C GLU A 67 -13.97 9.17 9.92
N ASP A 68 -12.88 9.26 9.12
CA ASP A 68 -12.28 10.54 8.72
C ASP A 68 -12.86 10.95 7.35
N ALA A 69 -13.34 12.18 7.25
CA ALA A 69 -13.87 12.70 5.99
C ALA A 69 -12.80 13.03 4.93
N ARG A 70 -11.50 12.96 5.28
CA ARG A 70 -10.39 13.38 4.40
C ARG A 70 -9.74 12.22 3.65
N ASP A 71 -9.75 11.03 4.24
CA ASP A 71 -9.18 9.80 3.67
C ASP A 71 -10.03 8.59 4.11
N SER A 72 -9.63 7.37 3.75
CA SER A 72 -10.35 6.17 4.16
C SER A 72 -10.00 5.69 5.57
N LYS A 73 -9.34 6.52 6.36
CA LYS A 73 -8.96 6.18 7.73
C LYS A 73 -10.17 6.11 8.63
N ILE A 74 -10.23 5.05 9.39
CA ILE A 74 -11.23 4.81 10.42
C ILE A 74 -10.56 4.60 11.76
N SER A 75 -11.27 4.95 12.82
CA SER A 75 -10.95 4.59 14.20
C SER A 75 -11.97 3.58 14.71
N CYS A 76 -11.53 2.56 15.44
CA CYS A 76 -12.41 1.53 15.97
C CYS A 76 -12.04 1.16 17.41
N THR A 77 -13.02 0.65 18.18
CA THR A 77 -12.78 0.15 19.53
C THR A 77 -12.31 -1.30 19.54
N GLU A 78 -12.57 -2.05 18.47
CA GLU A 78 -12.11 -3.42 18.30
C GLU A 78 -11.32 -3.56 17.00
N LEU A 79 -10.10 -4.11 17.07
CA LEU A 79 -9.28 -4.38 15.90
C LEU A 79 -8.72 -5.80 16.01
N THR A 80 -9.05 -6.63 15.03
CA THR A 80 -8.54 -8.00 14.95
C THR A 80 -7.54 -8.09 13.80
N THR A 81 -6.29 -8.47 14.09
CA THR A 81 -5.31 -8.79 13.05
C THR A 81 -5.70 -10.11 12.39
N VAL A 82 -5.78 -10.11 11.06
CA VAL A 82 -6.23 -11.28 10.28
C VAL A 82 -5.07 -11.95 9.56
N LYS A 83 -4.28 -11.17 8.83
CA LYS A 83 -3.17 -11.70 8.05
C LYS A 83 -2.06 -10.66 7.94
N LYS A 84 -0.83 -11.04 8.28
CA LYS A 84 0.37 -10.30 7.90
C LYS A 84 0.61 -10.47 6.40
N LEU A 85 0.82 -9.35 5.72
CA LEU A 85 1.13 -9.35 4.29
C LEU A 85 2.65 -9.25 4.09
N THR A 86 3.19 -10.03 3.16
CA THR A 86 4.49 -9.72 2.57
C THR A 86 4.40 -8.39 1.81
N LEU A 87 5.50 -7.73 1.51
CA LEU A 87 5.48 -6.51 0.70
C LEU A 87 4.87 -6.78 -0.69
N TYR A 88 5.19 -7.92 -1.29
CA TYR A 88 4.58 -8.33 -2.57
C TYR A 88 3.05 -8.38 -2.47
N GLU A 89 2.52 -9.09 -1.47
CA GLU A 89 1.06 -9.19 -1.26
C GLU A 89 0.44 -7.81 -0.98
N TYR A 90 1.09 -6.99 -0.17
CA TYR A 90 0.59 -5.66 0.14
C TYR A 90 0.48 -4.77 -1.11
N PHE A 91 1.51 -4.74 -1.95
CA PHE A 91 1.46 -3.99 -3.21
C PHE A 91 0.49 -4.59 -4.23
N LEU A 92 0.28 -5.91 -4.21
CA LEU A 92 -0.79 -6.54 -5.00
C LEU A 92 -2.17 -6.04 -4.56
N HIS A 93 -2.42 -5.90 -3.26
CA HIS A 93 -3.65 -5.30 -2.73
C HIS A 93 -3.79 -3.84 -3.16
N CYS A 94 -2.70 -3.04 -3.13
CA CYS A 94 -2.70 -1.66 -3.64
C CYS A 94 -3.07 -1.59 -5.13
N LEU A 95 -2.44 -2.42 -5.98
CA LEU A 95 -2.75 -2.46 -7.42
C LEU A 95 -4.18 -2.95 -7.70
N SER A 96 -4.67 -3.93 -6.94
CA SER A 96 -6.05 -4.41 -7.03
C SER A 96 -7.06 -3.29 -6.68
N TRP A 97 -6.76 -2.50 -5.66
CA TRP A 97 -7.57 -1.33 -5.30
C TRP A 97 -7.59 -0.29 -6.41
N LEU A 98 -6.44 0.06 -6.99
CA LEU A 98 -6.31 0.98 -8.11
C LEU A 98 -7.01 0.49 -9.38
N ALA A 99 -7.03 -0.81 -9.61
CA ALA A 99 -7.74 -1.42 -10.74
C ALA A 99 -9.26 -1.30 -10.58
N GLY A 100 -9.77 -1.53 -9.36
CA GLY A 100 -11.20 -1.48 -9.04
C GLY A 100 -11.75 -0.07 -8.80
N LYS A 101 -10.90 0.91 -8.43
CA LYS A 101 -11.28 2.28 -8.08
C LYS A 101 -10.41 3.29 -8.84
N PRO A 102 -10.74 3.61 -10.10
CA PRO A 102 -9.93 4.50 -10.95
C PRO A 102 -9.66 5.88 -10.35
N GLU A 103 -10.58 6.40 -9.53
CA GLU A 103 -10.43 7.66 -8.80
C GLU A 103 -9.25 7.66 -7.83
N CYS A 104 -8.86 6.50 -7.30
CA CYS A 104 -7.71 6.36 -6.41
C CYS A 104 -6.36 6.49 -7.14
N ARG A 105 -6.34 6.55 -8.46
CA ARG A 105 -5.11 6.77 -9.26
C ARG A 105 -4.53 8.18 -9.09
N TYR A 106 -5.32 9.11 -8.58
CA TYR A 106 -4.85 10.45 -8.20
C TYR A 106 -4.31 10.52 -6.77
N HIS A 107 -4.18 9.38 -6.09
CA HIS A 107 -3.61 9.32 -4.74
C HIS A 107 -2.14 9.77 -4.75
N SER A 108 -1.72 10.50 -3.71
CA SER A 108 -0.38 11.11 -3.60
C SER A 108 0.79 10.11 -3.60
N LYS A 109 0.51 8.82 -3.39
CA LYS A 109 1.49 7.73 -3.41
C LYS A 109 1.56 7.00 -4.75
N VAL A 110 0.82 7.46 -5.74
CA VAL A 110 0.70 6.85 -7.07
C VAL A 110 1.19 7.83 -8.12
N SER A 111 2.08 7.38 -8.99
CA SER A 111 2.60 8.15 -10.12
C SER A 111 1.94 7.71 -11.42
N LYS A 112 1.83 8.62 -12.37
CA LYS A 112 1.36 8.31 -13.71
C LYS A 112 2.54 8.14 -14.65
N ASP A 113 2.45 7.13 -15.51
CA ASP A 113 3.35 6.77 -16.60
C ASP A 113 4.76 6.34 -16.14
N TYR A 114 5.44 7.06 -15.25
CA TYR A 114 6.77 6.68 -14.77
C TYR A 114 7.06 7.15 -13.34
N ALA A 115 7.96 6.44 -12.64
CA ALA A 115 8.52 6.88 -11.37
C ALA A 115 9.88 6.25 -11.07
N SER A 116 10.67 6.94 -10.25
CA SER A 116 11.75 6.33 -9.48
C SER A 116 11.22 6.00 -8.07
N ALA A 117 11.63 4.85 -7.54
CA ALA A 117 11.24 4.44 -6.20
C ALA A 117 11.72 5.45 -5.14
N SER A 118 10.89 5.62 -4.13
CA SER A 118 11.19 6.44 -2.95
C SER A 118 10.63 5.74 -1.72
N CYS A 119 11.36 5.78 -0.61
CA CYS A 119 10.97 5.10 0.63
C CYS A 119 10.83 3.58 0.50
N GLY A 120 11.47 2.97 -0.51
CA GLY A 120 11.48 1.54 -0.74
C GLY A 120 10.45 1.05 -1.75
N TYR A 121 9.76 1.93 -2.48
CA TYR A 121 8.76 1.52 -3.48
C TYR A 121 8.47 2.59 -4.55
N ALA A 122 7.93 2.13 -5.68
CA ALA A 122 7.24 2.95 -6.68
C ALA A 122 5.90 2.30 -7.03
N ILE A 123 4.81 3.06 -7.05
CA ILE A 123 3.51 2.64 -7.57
C ILE A 123 3.19 3.49 -8.79
N VAL A 124 3.07 2.85 -9.95
CA VAL A 124 2.89 3.55 -11.23
C VAL A 124 1.73 2.96 -12.00
N TYR A 125 0.88 3.83 -12.56
CA TYR A 125 -0.13 3.41 -13.52
C TYR A 125 0.02 4.17 -14.84
N GLY A 126 -0.46 3.59 -15.91
CA GLY A 126 -0.44 4.23 -17.24
C GLY A 126 -0.73 3.24 -18.34
N THR A 127 -0.71 3.71 -19.60
CA THR A 127 -0.83 2.82 -20.75
C THR A 127 0.45 2.02 -21.01
N HIS A 128 1.60 2.60 -20.67
CA HIS A 128 2.93 1.97 -20.73
C HIS A 128 3.73 2.36 -19.47
N PRO A 129 3.26 1.96 -18.26
CA PRO A 129 3.90 2.40 -17.03
C PRO A 129 5.28 1.75 -16.88
N ILE A 130 6.25 2.56 -16.44
CA ILE A 130 7.60 2.11 -16.14
C ILE A 130 8.06 2.61 -14.77
N ALA A 131 8.88 1.83 -14.09
CA ALA A 131 9.46 2.22 -12.82
C ALA A 131 10.90 1.75 -12.69
N LYS A 132 11.69 2.46 -11.89
CA LYS A 132 13.04 2.08 -11.47
C LYS A 132 13.22 2.27 -9.97
N GLY A 133 14.27 1.68 -9.41
CA GLY A 133 14.61 1.81 -7.99
C GLY A 133 16.01 1.32 -7.69
N GLU A 134 16.35 1.37 -6.43
CA GLU A 134 17.56 0.83 -5.85
C GLU A 134 17.35 -0.64 -5.41
N ASP A 135 18.43 -1.33 -5.08
CA ASP A 135 18.38 -2.71 -4.61
C ASP A 135 17.40 -2.91 -3.45
N GLY A 136 16.53 -3.91 -3.57
CA GLY A 136 15.46 -4.23 -2.61
C GLY A 136 14.25 -3.30 -2.65
N ASP A 137 14.14 -2.35 -3.57
CA ASP A 137 12.93 -1.55 -3.76
C ASP A 137 11.84 -2.34 -4.50
N ILE A 138 10.58 -2.01 -4.21
CA ILE A 138 9.41 -2.63 -4.85
C ILE A 138 8.95 -1.74 -6.01
N LEU A 139 8.84 -2.32 -7.19
CA LEU A 139 8.22 -1.70 -8.36
C LEU A 139 6.83 -2.31 -8.56
N ALA A 140 5.78 -1.53 -8.33
CA ALA A 140 4.39 -1.95 -8.47
C ALA A 140 3.73 -1.19 -9.63
N LEU A 141 3.38 -1.91 -10.70
CA LEU A 141 2.97 -1.36 -11.99
C LEU A 141 1.56 -1.81 -12.35
N LEU A 142 0.68 -0.86 -12.72
CA LEU A 142 -0.66 -1.10 -13.23
C LEU A 142 -0.77 -0.59 -14.67
N GLN A 143 -0.89 -1.50 -15.63
CA GLN A 143 -1.17 -1.13 -17.01
C GLN A 143 -2.66 -0.98 -17.24
N VAL A 144 -3.03 0.12 -17.90
CA VAL A 144 -4.42 0.39 -18.30
C VAL A 144 -4.53 0.59 -19.81
N ASP A 145 -5.68 0.29 -20.38
CA ASP A 145 -5.97 0.61 -21.79
C ASP A 145 -6.33 2.11 -21.94
N GLN A 146 -6.56 2.54 -23.20
CA GLN A 146 -6.95 3.92 -23.52
C GLN A 146 -8.29 4.35 -22.87
N LYS A 147 -9.11 3.40 -22.43
CA LYS A 147 -10.36 3.65 -21.69
C LYS A 147 -10.16 3.62 -20.18
N GLY A 148 -8.92 3.46 -19.72
CA GLY A 148 -8.59 3.40 -18.29
C GLY A 148 -8.90 2.06 -17.62
N ARG A 149 -9.21 0.99 -18.36
CA ARG A 149 -9.45 -0.33 -17.76
C ARG A 149 -8.11 -1.01 -17.49
N ALA A 150 -7.99 -1.62 -16.32
CA ALA A 150 -6.81 -2.41 -15.96
C ALA A 150 -6.65 -3.62 -16.91
N ILE A 151 -5.47 -3.78 -17.51
CA ILE A 151 -5.14 -4.85 -18.46
C ILE A 151 -3.88 -5.63 -18.11
N GLY A 152 -3.10 -5.17 -17.12
CA GLY A 152 -1.90 -5.86 -16.66
C GLY A 152 -1.38 -5.30 -15.34
N VAL A 153 -0.72 -6.16 -14.58
CA VAL A 153 -0.01 -5.79 -13.35
C VAL A 153 1.37 -6.42 -13.33
N GLY A 154 2.35 -5.70 -12.80
CA GLY A 154 3.69 -6.19 -12.52
C GLY A 154 4.13 -5.77 -11.14
N ILE A 155 4.73 -6.69 -10.37
CA ILE A 155 5.34 -6.38 -9.08
C ILE A 155 6.71 -7.05 -9.07
N TYR A 156 7.75 -6.25 -8.86
CA TYR A 156 9.13 -6.69 -8.91
C TYR A 156 9.90 -6.17 -7.71
N ILE A 157 10.90 -6.92 -7.27
CA ILE A 157 11.90 -6.50 -6.31
C ILE A 157 13.19 -6.24 -7.07
N VAL A 158 13.71 -5.02 -6.98
CA VAL A 158 14.99 -4.66 -7.60
C VAL A 158 16.10 -5.50 -6.96
N GLY A 159 16.98 -6.04 -7.77
CA GLY A 159 18.01 -7.02 -7.36
C GLY A 159 17.56 -8.47 -7.49
N GLU A 160 16.27 -8.73 -7.75
CA GLU A 160 15.74 -10.07 -7.95
C GLU A 160 15.19 -10.27 -9.37
N GLN A 161 15.12 -11.53 -9.82
CA GLN A 161 14.46 -11.93 -11.09
C GLN A 161 14.98 -11.20 -12.35
N GLY A 162 16.21 -10.69 -12.33
CA GLY A 162 16.81 -9.95 -13.45
C GLY A 162 16.43 -8.47 -13.51
N ILE A 163 15.82 -7.94 -12.46
CA ILE A 163 15.54 -6.50 -12.31
C ILE A 163 16.77 -5.83 -11.66
N GLU A 164 17.50 -5.07 -12.45
CA GLU A 164 18.73 -4.38 -12.01
C GLU A 164 18.44 -2.98 -11.46
N PRO A 165 19.23 -2.48 -10.50
CA PRO A 165 19.11 -1.09 -10.01
C PRO A 165 19.26 -0.06 -11.13
N ASP A 166 18.63 1.11 -10.92
CA ASP A 166 18.67 2.29 -11.79
C ASP A 166 18.15 2.13 -13.23
N LYS A 167 17.58 0.98 -13.56
CA LYS A 167 16.95 0.72 -14.85
C LYS A 167 15.44 0.74 -14.75
N TYR A 168 14.78 1.29 -15.78
CA TYR A 168 13.32 1.28 -15.87
C TYR A 168 12.81 -0.06 -16.39
N TYR A 169 11.74 -0.56 -15.76
CA TYR A 169 11.05 -1.81 -16.15
C TYR A 169 9.56 -1.58 -16.33
N ASP A 170 8.99 -2.26 -17.31
CA ASP A 170 7.55 -2.27 -17.56
C ASP A 170 6.82 -3.37 -16.76
N VAL A 171 5.49 -3.49 -16.99
CA VAL A 171 4.64 -4.50 -16.32
C VAL A 171 5.03 -5.95 -16.63
N MET A 172 5.82 -6.18 -17.67
CA MET A 172 6.31 -7.52 -18.06
C MET A 172 7.74 -7.78 -17.55
N GLY A 173 8.31 -6.87 -16.76
CA GLY A 173 9.69 -6.95 -16.30
C GLY A 173 10.73 -6.76 -17.40
N LYS A 174 10.37 -6.08 -18.50
CA LYS A 174 11.31 -5.75 -19.57
C LYS A 174 11.92 -4.39 -19.34
N GLU A 175 13.25 -4.30 -19.48
CA GLU A 175 13.96 -3.02 -19.44
C GLU A 175 13.44 -2.08 -20.52
N ARG A 176 13.28 -0.81 -20.17
CA ARG A 176 12.82 0.28 -21.04
C ARG A 176 13.72 1.49 -20.91
N GLU A 177 13.94 2.18 -22.00
CA GLU A 177 14.55 3.51 -21.96
C GLU A 177 13.46 4.55 -21.66
N TYR A 178 13.82 5.53 -20.84
CA TYR A 178 12.98 6.70 -20.59
C TYR A 178 13.45 7.80 -21.57
N GLU A 179 12.62 8.12 -22.55
CA GLU A 179 12.83 9.19 -23.52
C GLU A 179 12.36 10.56 -22.98
#